data_bd7b3fc7520ffdf52708f628ff00aa2e
#
_entry.id   bd7b3fc7520ffdf52708f628ff00aa2e
#
_cell.length_a   1.000
_cell.length_b   1.000
_cell.length_c   1.000
_cell.angle_alpha   90.00
_cell.angle_beta   90.00
_cell.angle_gamma   90.00
#
_symmetry.space_group_name_H-M   'P 1'
#
loop_
_entity.id
_entity.type
_entity.pdbx_description
1 polymer ?
#
loop_
_entity_poly.entity_id
_entity_poly.type
_entity_poly.pdbx_seq_one_letter_code
_entity_poly.pdbx_strand_id
1 'polypeptide(L)'
;MHQLDKADLLALLAKVIDEEHWCLDAHQSRVHFYTSFISAIIVATIAGALNAKEAHHYLLLLIGPLLIWAVAQIAEDGTYRLYQRFLEAVTMRAKLEQVLGLTNPFPSLPPGAYWGTEPLIPDRYLRSRQEAQCSADLISTSRGKGSDAATLRLLRVVRAIALTLFGALCVISIVVWLR
;
A
#
# COMPACT_ATOMS: atom_id res chain seq x y z
N MET A 1 -14.41 -10.76 34.52
CA MET A 1 -13.37 -10.26 33.59
C MET A 1 -12.16 -11.16 33.77
N HIS A 2 -11.85 -12.05 32.83
CA HIS A 2 -10.58 -12.80 32.84
C HIS A 2 -9.45 -11.77 32.67
N GLN A 3 -8.56 -11.67 33.66
CA GLN A 3 -7.28 -11.02 33.49
C GLN A 3 -6.47 -11.88 32.51
N LEU A 4 -6.12 -11.33 31.35
CA LEU A 4 -5.21 -11.99 30.41
C LEU A 4 -3.86 -12.17 31.12
N ASP A 5 -3.37 -13.40 31.14
CA ASP A 5 -2.03 -13.71 31.65
C ASP A 5 -0.95 -13.18 30.69
N LYS A 6 0.27 -12.99 31.22
CA LYS A 6 1.41 -12.55 30.42
C LYS A 6 1.69 -13.47 29.24
N ALA A 7 1.46 -14.77 29.41
CA ALA A 7 1.59 -15.77 28.36
C ALA A 7 0.57 -15.54 27.22
N ASP A 8 -0.68 -15.22 27.58
CA ASP A 8 -1.75 -14.91 26.62
C ASP A 8 -1.42 -13.62 25.83
N LEU A 9 -0.89 -12.60 26.51
CA LEU A 9 -0.49 -11.36 25.86
C LEU A 9 0.67 -11.56 24.88
N LEU A 10 1.66 -12.41 25.23
CA LEU A 10 2.76 -12.76 24.33
C LEU A 10 2.27 -13.57 23.12
N ALA A 11 1.35 -14.52 23.33
CA ALA A 11 0.75 -15.28 22.24
C ALA A 11 -0.07 -14.37 21.29
N LEU A 12 -0.78 -13.39 21.87
CA LEU A 12 -1.52 -12.39 21.08
C LEU A 12 -0.56 -11.50 20.30
N LEU A 13 0.55 -11.07 20.89
CA LEU A 13 1.57 -10.28 20.23
C LEU A 13 2.18 -11.02 19.02
N ALA A 14 2.52 -12.30 19.18
CA ALA A 14 3.01 -13.12 18.09
C ALA A 14 2.02 -13.18 16.92
N LYS A 15 0.73 -13.40 17.23
CA LYS A 15 -0.34 -13.43 16.24
C LYS A 15 -0.52 -12.11 15.47
N VAL A 16 -0.37 -10.99 16.17
CA VAL A 16 -0.46 -9.64 15.54
C VAL A 16 0.74 -9.38 14.64
N ILE A 17 1.93 -9.84 15.01
CA ILE A 17 3.14 -9.75 14.17
C ILE A 17 2.96 -10.59 12.90
N ASP A 18 2.43 -11.80 13.02
CA ASP A 18 2.13 -12.65 11.85
C ASP A 18 1.11 -11.99 10.92
N GLU A 19 0.07 -11.34 11.48
CA GLU A 19 -0.91 -10.60 10.67
C GLU A 19 -0.30 -9.37 9.99
N GLU A 20 0.60 -8.65 10.67
CA GLU A 20 1.34 -7.53 10.08
C GLU A 20 2.16 -7.99 8.86
N HIS A 21 2.92 -9.10 8.99
CA HIS A 21 3.69 -9.69 7.90
C HIS A 21 2.79 -10.17 6.77
N TRP A 22 1.69 -10.86 7.09
CA TRP A 22 0.73 -11.30 6.08
C TRP A 22 0.12 -10.13 5.29
N CYS A 23 -0.23 -9.03 5.96
CA CYS A 23 -0.72 -7.83 5.29
C CYS A 23 0.30 -7.24 4.33
N LEU A 24 1.58 -7.20 4.72
CA LEU A 24 2.67 -6.70 3.87
C LEU A 24 2.87 -7.58 2.64
N ASP A 25 2.94 -8.90 2.82
CA ASP A 25 3.13 -9.86 1.73
C ASP A 25 1.94 -9.85 0.75
N ALA A 26 0.73 -9.81 1.28
CA ALA A 26 -0.49 -9.70 0.49
C ALA A 26 -0.54 -8.38 -0.29
N HIS A 27 -0.08 -7.27 0.32
CA HIS A 27 0.02 -5.97 -0.34
C HIS A 27 1.00 -6.03 -1.51
N GLN A 28 2.23 -6.51 -1.28
CA GLN A 28 3.26 -6.61 -2.31
C GLN A 28 2.82 -7.51 -3.47
N SER A 29 2.27 -8.68 -3.17
CA SER A 29 1.76 -9.61 -4.17
C SER A 29 0.68 -8.98 -5.06
N ARG A 30 -0.28 -8.24 -4.46
CA ARG A 30 -1.32 -7.53 -5.21
C ARG A 30 -0.76 -6.41 -6.08
N VAL A 31 0.18 -5.62 -5.54
CA VAL A 31 0.83 -4.56 -6.29
C VAL A 31 1.53 -5.12 -7.52
N HIS A 32 2.31 -6.20 -7.37
CA HIS A 32 2.97 -6.85 -8.50
C HIS A 32 1.99 -7.39 -9.52
N PHE A 33 0.90 -8.01 -9.08
CA PHE A 33 -0.13 -8.52 -9.98
C PHE A 33 -0.75 -7.38 -10.81
N TYR A 34 -1.26 -6.33 -10.15
CA TYR A 34 -1.95 -5.24 -10.84
C TYR A 34 -1.02 -4.42 -11.73
N THR A 35 0.22 -4.16 -11.30
CA THR A 35 1.20 -3.42 -12.12
C THR A 35 1.57 -4.21 -13.37
N SER A 36 1.78 -5.51 -13.27
CA SER A 36 2.06 -6.39 -14.41
C SER A 36 0.87 -6.43 -15.38
N PHE A 37 -0.34 -6.56 -14.86
CA PHE A 37 -1.56 -6.60 -15.67
C PHE A 37 -1.81 -5.27 -16.39
N ILE A 38 -1.70 -4.14 -15.69
CA ILE A 38 -1.82 -2.81 -16.29
C ILE A 38 -0.74 -2.59 -17.36
N SER A 39 0.51 -2.98 -17.10
CA SER A 39 1.60 -2.88 -18.07
C SER A 39 1.31 -3.66 -19.34
N ALA A 40 0.77 -4.87 -19.22
CA ALA A 40 0.39 -5.69 -20.38
C ALA A 40 -0.70 -5.01 -21.22
N ILE A 41 -1.72 -4.40 -20.58
CA ILE A 41 -2.77 -3.67 -21.30
C ILE A 41 -2.19 -2.43 -22.00
N ILE A 42 -1.29 -1.70 -21.35
CA ILE A 42 -0.63 -0.52 -21.95
C ILE A 42 0.13 -0.93 -23.21
N VAL A 43 0.96 -1.98 -23.11
CA VAL A 43 1.75 -2.47 -24.25
C VAL A 43 0.83 -2.91 -25.39
N ALA A 44 -0.23 -3.67 -25.10
CA ALA A 44 -1.19 -4.10 -26.10
C ALA A 44 -1.92 -2.93 -26.76
N THR A 45 -2.30 -1.90 -25.99
CA THR A 45 -2.95 -0.69 -26.50
C THR A 45 -2.03 0.09 -27.42
N ILE A 46 -0.76 0.30 -27.02
CA ILE A 46 0.24 1.01 -27.83
C ILE A 46 0.53 0.23 -29.12
N ALA A 47 0.76 -1.09 -29.03
CA ALA A 47 1.02 -1.93 -30.20
C ALA A 47 -0.17 -1.92 -31.17
N GLY A 48 -1.39 -1.95 -30.65
CA GLY A 48 -2.61 -1.82 -31.44
C GLY A 48 -2.70 -0.45 -32.12
N ALA A 49 -2.38 0.64 -31.42
CA ALA A 49 -2.43 2.00 -31.97
C ALA A 49 -1.41 2.22 -33.10
N LEU A 50 -0.22 1.64 -32.99
CA LEU A 50 0.82 1.72 -34.03
C LEU A 50 0.42 0.96 -35.33
N ASN A 51 -0.43 -0.05 -35.21
CA ASN A 51 -0.91 -0.84 -36.35
C ASN A 51 -2.29 -0.42 -36.85
N ALA A 52 -2.96 0.53 -36.19
CA ALA A 52 -4.28 1.00 -36.58
C ALA A 52 -4.19 1.88 -37.83
N LYS A 53 -4.98 1.55 -38.87
CA LYS A 53 -5.04 2.30 -40.13
C LYS A 53 -6.41 2.96 -40.35
N GLU A 54 -7.43 2.49 -39.71
CA GLU A 54 -8.80 2.91 -39.90
C GLU A 54 -9.46 3.39 -38.61
N ALA A 55 -10.41 4.30 -38.70
CA ALA A 55 -11.09 4.90 -37.55
C ALA A 55 -11.68 3.88 -36.57
N HIS A 56 -12.25 2.79 -37.09
CA HIS A 56 -12.85 1.76 -36.25
C HIS A 56 -11.81 1.00 -35.40
N HIS A 57 -10.56 0.88 -35.85
CA HIS A 57 -9.48 0.30 -35.03
C HIS A 57 -9.21 1.17 -33.80
N TYR A 58 -9.20 2.50 -33.94
CA TYR A 58 -9.01 3.40 -32.80
C TYR A 58 -10.16 3.35 -31.82
N LEU A 59 -11.41 3.14 -32.28
CA LEU A 59 -12.55 2.94 -31.40
C LEU A 59 -12.42 1.67 -30.54
N LEU A 60 -11.93 0.57 -31.13
CA LEU A 60 -11.65 -0.65 -30.36
C LEU A 60 -10.55 -0.47 -29.32
N LEU A 61 -9.56 0.36 -29.63
CA LEU A 61 -8.46 0.66 -28.70
C LEU A 61 -8.91 1.46 -27.47
N LEU A 62 -10.07 2.13 -27.50
CA LEU A 62 -10.63 2.81 -26.33
C LEU A 62 -10.92 1.85 -25.16
N ILE A 63 -11.08 0.55 -25.44
CA ILE A 63 -11.27 -0.48 -24.42
C ILE A 63 -10.03 -0.56 -23.51
N GLY A 64 -8.81 -0.38 -24.05
CA GLY A 64 -7.57 -0.46 -23.30
C GLY A 64 -7.50 0.53 -22.14
N PRO A 65 -7.59 1.85 -22.37
CA PRO A 65 -7.60 2.84 -21.30
C PRO A 65 -8.74 2.66 -20.29
N LEU A 66 -9.93 2.23 -20.74
CA LEU A 66 -11.04 1.95 -19.82
C LEU A 66 -10.74 0.77 -18.90
N LEU A 67 -10.12 -0.29 -19.43
CA LEU A 67 -9.67 -1.42 -18.63
C LEU A 67 -8.58 -1.00 -17.65
N ILE A 68 -7.58 -0.21 -18.08
CA ILE A 68 -6.53 0.31 -17.21
C ILE A 68 -7.15 1.11 -16.06
N TRP A 69 -8.09 2.00 -16.36
CA TRP A 69 -8.77 2.79 -15.36
C TRP A 69 -9.54 1.93 -14.36
N ALA A 70 -10.34 0.97 -14.85
CA ALA A 70 -11.14 0.07 -14.00
C ALA A 70 -10.25 -0.82 -13.10
N VAL A 71 -9.19 -1.40 -13.68
CA VAL A 71 -8.24 -2.24 -12.93
C VAL A 71 -7.50 -1.42 -11.88
N ALA A 72 -7.05 -0.20 -12.22
CA ALA A 72 -6.38 0.68 -11.28
C ALA A 72 -7.30 1.13 -10.14
N GLN A 73 -8.61 1.32 -10.40
CA GLN A 73 -9.62 1.59 -9.37
C GLN A 73 -9.77 0.40 -8.41
N ILE A 74 -9.94 -0.82 -8.94
CA ILE A 74 -10.06 -2.04 -8.13
C ILE A 74 -8.77 -2.26 -7.31
N ALA A 75 -7.61 -2.02 -7.93
CA ALA A 75 -6.32 -2.11 -7.27
C ALA A 75 -6.18 -1.10 -6.12
N GLU A 76 -6.59 0.17 -6.33
CA GLU A 76 -6.56 1.21 -5.30
C GLU A 76 -7.44 0.82 -4.10
N ASP A 77 -8.68 0.40 -4.35
CA ASP A 77 -9.62 0.02 -3.29
C ASP A 77 -9.14 -1.21 -2.51
N GLY A 78 -8.65 -2.22 -3.22
CA GLY A 78 -8.11 -3.44 -2.60
C GLY A 78 -6.84 -3.19 -1.78
N THR A 79 -5.92 -2.38 -2.31
CA THR A 79 -4.68 -1.98 -1.64
C THR A 79 -4.96 -1.11 -0.43
N TYR A 80 -5.92 -0.18 -0.53
CA TYR A 80 -6.31 0.68 0.58
C TYR A 80 -6.87 -0.11 1.78
N ARG A 81 -7.71 -1.13 1.53
CA ARG A 81 -8.24 -2.01 2.59
C ARG A 81 -7.14 -2.79 3.30
N LEU A 82 -6.15 -3.31 2.55
CA LEU A 82 -4.99 -3.99 3.14
C LEU A 82 -4.14 -3.04 3.97
N TYR A 83 -3.93 -1.83 3.46
CA TYR A 83 -3.21 -0.79 4.18
C TYR A 83 -3.89 -0.41 5.51
N GLN A 84 -5.22 -0.32 5.52
CA GLN A 84 -5.96 -0.08 6.76
C GLN A 84 -5.75 -1.22 7.77
N ARG A 85 -5.87 -2.48 7.35
CA ARG A 85 -5.61 -3.64 8.22
C ARG A 85 -4.18 -3.66 8.75
N PHE A 86 -3.22 -3.33 7.91
CA PHE A 86 -1.83 -3.18 8.32
C PHE A 86 -1.68 -2.13 9.43
N LEU A 87 -2.28 -0.95 9.28
CA LEU A 87 -2.24 0.10 10.30
C LEU A 87 -2.92 -0.34 11.61
N GLU A 88 -4.00 -1.10 11.54
CA GLU A 88 -4.67 -1.68 12.70
C GLU A 88 -3.77 -2.69 13.42
N ALA A 89 -3.09 -3.58 12.68
CA ALA A 89 -2.15 -4.55 13.24
C ALA A 89 -0.95 -3.84 13.91
N VAL A 90 -0.34 -2.86 13.25
CA VAL A 90 0.75 -2.04 13.82
C VAL A 90 0.31 -1.34 15.10
N THR A 91 -0.92 -0.81 15.13
CA THR A 91 -1.47 -0.13 16.31
C THR A 91 -1.70 -1.10 17.46
N MET A 92 -2.24 -2.29 17.16
CA MET A 92 -2.47 -3.33 18.16
C MET A 92 -1.15 -3.85 18.74
N ARG A 93 -0.15 -4.06 17.87
CA ARG A 93 1.21 -4.40 18.29
C ARG A 93 1.78 -3.36 19.24
N ALA A 94 1.70 -2.07 18.91
CA ALA A 94 2.21 -0.99 19.74
C ALA A 94 1.55 -0.98 21.14
N LYS A 95 0.23 -1.22 21.22
CA LYS A 95 -0.48 -1.33 22.49
C LYS A 95 -0.02 -2.54 23.33
N LEU A 96 0.14 -3.70 22.70
CA LEU A 96 0.59 -4.92 23.38
C LEU A 96 2.03 -4.75 23.88
N GLU A 97 2.92 -4.17 23.07
CA GLU A 97 4.29 -3.87 23.48
C GLU A 97 4.31 -2.91 24.69
N GLN A 98 3.42 -1.91 24.73
CA GLN A 98 3.29 -0.99 25.86
C GLN A 98 2.79 -1.69 27.12
N VAL A 99 1.74 -2.52 27.00
CA VAL A 99 1.18 -3.30 28.13
C VAL A 99 2.19 -4.29 28.68
N LEU A 100 2.99 -4.91 27.82
CA LEU A 100 4.06 -5.82 28.20
C LEU A 100 5.31 -5.11 28.78
N GLY A 101 5.34 -3.76 28.77
CA GLY A 101 6.47 -2.96 29.24
C GLY A 101 7.68 -2.98 28.29
N LEU A 102 7.52 -3.44 27.06
CA LEU A 102 8.60 -3.53 26.08
C LEU A 102 9.01 -2.16 25.48
N THR A 103 8.15 -1.16 25.65
CA THR A 103 8.38 0.23 25.16
C THR A 103 8.79 1.20 26.25
N ASN A 104 8.87 0.76 27.51
CA ASN A 104 9.34 1.64 28.59
C ASN A 104 10.83 1.95 28.40
N PRO A 105 11.25 3.21 28.71
CA PRO A 105 12.64 3.56 28.68
C PRO A 105 13.38 2.59 29.61
N PHE A 106 14.24 1.84 29.05
CA PHE A 106 14.95 0.67 29.51
C PHE A 106 15.51 0.79 30.95
N PRO A 107 14.90 0.20 31.98
CA PRO A 107 15.55 0.15 33.28
C PRO A 107 16.74 -0.81 33.30
N SER A 108 16.83 -1.76 32.38
CA SER A 108 17.98 -2.66 32.25
C SER A 108 17.91 -3.43 30.95
N LEU A 109 18.45 -2.87 29.88
CA LEU A 109 18.77 -3.71 28.73
C LEU A 109 19.90 -4.68 29.12
N PRO A 110 19.80 -5.94 28.70
CA PRO A 110 20.89 -6.89 28.93
C PRO A 110 22.19 -6.40 28.27
N PRO A 111 23.36 -6.78 28.81
CA PRO A 111 24.63 -6.48 28.18
C PRO A 111 24.61 -6.90 26.72
N GLY A 112 24.96 -6.02 25.78
CA GLY A 112 24.88 -6.26 24.35
C GLY A 112 23.62 -5.77 23.65
N ALA A 113 22.67 -5.19 24.36
CA ALA A 113 21.49 -4.55 23.77
C ALA A 113 21.77 -3.23 23.02
N TYR A 114 23.01 -2.77 23.10
CA TYR A 114 23.51 -1.62 22.36
C TYR A 114 24.67 -2.04 21.48
N TRP A 115 24.73 -1.51 20.28
CA TRP A 115 25.91 -1.59 19.45
C TRP A 115 26.70 -0.30 19.64
N GLY A 116 27.76 -0.38 20.42
CA GLY A 116 28.46 0.83 20.87
C GLY A 116 27.55 1.68 21.78
N THR A 117 27.18 2.86 21.32
CA THR A 117 26.26 3.79 22.02
C THR A 117 24.84 3.78 21.44
N GLU A 118 24.59 3.02 20.36
CA GLU A 118 23.29 2.99 19.68
C GLU A 118 22.36 1.91 20.25
N PRO A 119 21.08 2.23 20.52
CA PRO A 119 20.10 1.26 20.97
C PRO A 119 19.76 0.29 19.81
N LEU A 120 19.46 -0.98 20.13
CA LEU A 120 19.01 -1.98 19.14
C LEU A 120 17.77 -1.55 18.38
N ILE A 121 16.87 -0.79 19.04
CA ILE A 121 15.67 -0.24 18.42
C ILE A 121 15.92 1.24 18.13
N PRO A 122 15.91 1.66 16.86
CA PRO A 122 16.15 3.05 16.49
C PRO A 122 15.15 4.01 17.17
N ASP A 123 15.63 5.10 17.75
CA ASP A 123 14.85 6.12 18.45
C ASP A 123 13.62 6.60 17.68
N ARG A 124 13.72 6.73 16.35
CA ARG A 124 12.61 7.17 15.52
C ARG A 124 11.38 6.25 15.60
N TYR A 125 11.58 4.95 15.85
CA TYR A 125 10.48 3.99 16.03
C TYR A 125 9.90 4.05 17.44
N LEU A 126 10.71 4.38 18.43
CA LEU A 126 10.28 4.56 19.80
C LEU A 126 9.49 5.87 19.96
N ARG A 127 9.98 6.98 19.41
CA ARG A 127 9.32 8.29 19.52
C ARG A 127 7.90 8.29 18.97
N SER A 128 7.68 7.77 17.76
CA SER A 128 6.33 7.76 17.18
C SER A 128 5.34 6.95 18.00
N ARG A 129 5.79 5.95 18.76
CA ARG A 129 4.96 5.13 19.64
C ARG A 129 4.75 5.77 21.02
N GLN A 130 5.77 6.43 21.55
CA GLN A 130 5.69 7.12 22.83
C GLN A 130 4.88 8.42 22.76
N GLU A 131 4.96 9.14 21.65
CA GLU A 131 4.21 10.39 21.41
C GLU A 131 2.73 10.13 21.11
N ALA A 132 2.37 8.94 20.63
CA ALA A 132 0.99 8.59 20.35
C ALA A 132 0.21 8.33 21.64
N GLN A 133 -0.74 9.22 21.96
CA GLN A 133 -1.61 9.06 23.12
C GLN A 133 -2.74 8.07 22.89
N CYS A 134 -3.11 7.83 21.64
CA CYS A 134 -4.16 6.89 21.25
C CYS A 134 -3.89 6.27 19.87
N SER A 135 -4.69 5.27 19.50
CA SER A 135 -4.60 4.59 18.20
C SER A 135 -4.76 5.54 17.01
N ALA A 136 -5.63 6.54 17.14
CA ALA A 136 -5.89 7.51 16.10
C ALA A 136 -4.66 8.37 15.81
N ASP A 137 -3.90 8.74 16.83
CA ASP A 137 -2.66 9.52 16.68
C ASP A 137 -1.59 8.70 15.96
N LEU A 138 -1.40 7.43 16.33
CA LEU A 138 -0.44 6.56 15.68
C LEU A 138 -0.82 6.32 14.20
N ILE A 139 -2.09 6.10 13.91
CA ILE A 139 -2.61 5.95 12.55
C ILE A 139 -2.42 7.25 11.76
N SER A 140 -2.70 8.42 12.36
CA SER A 140 -2.56 9.71 11.69
C SER A 140 -1.12 10.02 11.34
N THR A 141 -0.17 9.73 12.25
CA THR A 141 1.27 9.94 12.03
C THR A 141 1.88 8.96 11.04
N SER A 142 1.33 7.75 10.95
CA SER A 142 1.77 6.70 10.02
C SER A 142 1.10 6.81 8.64
N ARG A 143 -0.09 7.43 8.59
CA ARG A 143 -0.88 7.57 7.37
C ARG A 143 -0.15 8.43 6.34
N GLY A 144 -0.09 7.93 5.12
CA GLY A 144 0.56 8.65 4.01
C GLY A 144 2.09 8.54 3.98
N LYS A 145 2.70 7.77 4.89
CA LYS A 145 4.14 7.48 4.93
C LYS A 145 4.39 6.03 4.50
N GLY A 146 5.54 5.80 3.87
CA GLY A 146 5.97 4.44 3.48
C GLY A 146 5.62 4.05 2.05
N SER A 147 6.00 2.82 1.69
CA SER A 147 5.82 2.23 0.35
C SER A 147 4.35 2.13 -0.06
N ASP A 148 3.47 1.85 0.88
CA ASP A 148 2.04 1.63 0.62
C ASP A 148 1.35 2.91 0.17
N ALA A 149 1.72 4.05 0.80
CA ALA A 149 1.23 5.34 0.39
C ALA A 149 1.76 5.75 -1.00
N ALA A 150 3.00 5.39 -1.32
CA ALA A 150 3.58 5.61 -2.64
C ALA A 150 2.84 4.80 -3.70
N THR A 151 2.50 3.55 -3.41
CA THR A 151 1.71 2.68 -4.30
C THR A 151 0.32 3.25 -4.59
N LEU A 152 -0.40 3.72 -3.56
CA LEU A 152 -1.70 4.36 -3.75
C LEU A 152 -1.61 5.61 -4.62
N ARG A 153 -0.56 6.42 -4.46
CA ARG A 153 -0.31 7.58 -5.33
C ARG A 153 -0.03 7.15 -6.76
N LEU A 154 0.78 6.11 -6.96
CA LEU A 154 1.08 5.55 -8.28
C LEU A 154 -0.20 5.11 -8.99
N LEU A 155 -1.09 4.38 -8.33
CA LEU A 155 -2.35 3.92 -8.92
C LEU A 155 -3.25 5.10 -9.34
N ARG A 156 -3.28 6.18 -8.55
CA ARG A 156 -4.00 7.42 -8.93
C ARG A 156 -3.40 8.08 -10.16
N VAL A 157 -2.06 8.14 -10.26
CA VAL A 157 -1.38 8.66 -11.44
C VAL A 157 -1.69 7.79 -12.66
N VAL A 158 -1.67 6.48 -12.53
CA VAL A 158 -2.04 5.54 -13.62
C VAL A 158 -3.48 5.79 -14.10
N ARG A 159 -4.42 6.03 -13.19
CA ARG A 159 -5.80 6.38 -13.55
C ARG A 159 -5.89 7.69 -14.33
N ALA A 160 -5.14 8.71 -13.90
CA ALA A 160 -5.09 9.99 -14.61
C ALA A 160 -4.51 9.81 -16.02
N ILE A 161 -3.44 9.04 -16.16
CA ILE A 161 -2.83 8.71 -17.47
C ILE A 161 -3.83 7.94 -18.35
N ALA A 162 -4.57 7.00 -17.81
CA ALA A 162 -5.59 6.23 -18.55
C ALA A 162 -6.68 7.16 -19.12
N LEU A 163 -7.15 8.14 -18.35
CA LEU A 163 -8.13 9.13 -18.82
C LEU A 163 -7.57 10.04 -19.92
N THR A 164 -6.31 10.50 -19.78
CA THR A 164 -5.67 11.31 -20.83
C THR A 164 -5.46 10.52 -22.11
N LEU A 165 -5.06 9.25 -22.00
CA LEU A 165 -4.91 8.35 -23.15
C LEU A 165 -6.25 8.09 -23.84
N PHE A 166 -7.31 7.87 -23.08
CA PHE A 166 -8.67 7.74 -23.60
C PHE A 166 -9.08 8.98 -24.40
N GLY A 167 -8.91 10.18 -23.83
CA GLY A 167 -9.21 11.42 -24.52
C GLY A 167 -8.40 11.60 -25.81
N ALA A 168 -7.10 11.30 -25.80
CA ALA A 168 -6.25 11.37 -26.96
C ALA A 168 -6.71 10.43 -28.09
N LEU A 169 -7.06 9.19 -27.77
CA LEU A 169 -7.57 8.22 -28.75
C LEU A 169 -8.93 8.63 -29.31
N CYS A 170 -9.81 9.24 -28.52
CA CYS A 170 -11.06 9.81 -29.02
C CYS A 170 -10.79 10.91 -30.05
N VAL A 171 -9.90 11.85 -29.76
CA VAL A 171 -9.53 12.94 -30.70
C VAL A 171 -8.95 12.37 -31.99
N ILE A 172 -8.02 11.41 -31.89
CA ILE A 172 -7.41 10.76 -33.06
C ILE A 172 -8.47 10.06 -33.91
N SER A 173 -9.40 9.32 -33.27
CA SER A 173 -10.48 8.63 -33.96
C SER A 173 -11.37 9.61 -34.76
N ILE A 174 -11.72 10.73 -34.15
CA ILE A 174 -12.52 11.78 -34.84
C ILE A 174 -11.76 12.36 -36.01
N VAL A 175 -10.48 12.69 -35.82
CA VAL A 175 -9.64 13.26 -36.90
C VAL A 175 -9.48 12.30 -38.08
N VAL A 176 -9.28 11.01 -37.81
CA VAL A 176 -9.17 9.96 -38.83
C VAL A 176 -10.51 9.76 -39.56
N TRP A 177 -11.63 9.88 -38.85
CA TRP A 177 -12.98 9.72 -39.42
C TRP A 177 -13.37 10.88 -40.34
N LEU A 178 -12.86 12.11 -40.05
CA LEU A 178 -13.13 13.32 -40.84
C LEU A 178 -12.23 13.46 -42.11
N ARG A 179 -11.22 12.63 -42.24
CA ARG A 179 -10.35 12.56 -43.44
C ARG A 179 -10.81 11.54 -44.45
#